data_cbb7dcc3edc0efb1d1d34454fd0b200f
#
_entry.id   cbb7dcc3edc0efb1d1d34454fd0b200f
#
_cell.length_a   1.000
_cell.length_b   1.000
_cell.length_c   1.000
_cell.angle_alpha   90.00
_cell.angle_beta   90.00
_cell.angle_gamma   90.00
#
_symmetry.space_group_name_H-M   'P 1'
#
loop_
_entity.id
_entity.type
_entity.pdbx_description
1 polymer ?
#
loop_
_entity_poly.entity_id
_entity_poly.type
_entity_poly.pdbx_seq_one_letter_code
_entity_poly.pdbx_strand_id
1 'polypeptide(L)'
;MSTGYALAYRWGITPWERAGEVAHAGFSRLLDREEGERSRPFGRALDLGCGRGLHTHELAERGWEAVGLDNIPRAIDAAKSQGESTATLVVGDVTDLGGAVSGTFDFFLDVGCFHGLDRDQRLAEASGVTAIARAGATMLMLAFQPTAIPLVPGGAAQADVEEAFDGWELLSVEPADTSGMPGPLKRTSPQWYRLRARA
;
A
#
# COMPACT_ATOMS: atom_id res chain seq x y z
N MET A 1 -3.89 -10.76 -11.96
CA MET A 1 -4.10 -11.02 -10.51
C MET A 1 -3.93 -12.49 -10.18
N SER A 2 -3.22 -12.85 -9.12
CA SER A 2 -3.12 -14.25 -8.74
C SER A 2 -4.48 -14.72 -8.18
N THR A 3 -5.02 -15.77 -8.76
CA THR A 3 -6.24 -16.47 -8.34
C THR A 3 -6.22 -16.85 -6.85
N GLY A 4 -5.04 -16.82 -6.22
CA GLY A 4 -4.81 -17.17 -4.83
C GLY A 4 -5.41 -16.20 -3.81
N TYR A 5 -5.33 -14.89 -4.05
CA TYR A 5 -5.89 -13.89 -3.12
C TYR A 5 -7.42 -13.96 -3.04
N ALA A 6 -8.09 -14.03 -4.20
CA ALA A 6 -9.55 -14.15 -4.24
C ALA A 6 -10.04 -15.44 -3.56
N LEU A 7 -9.31 -16.55 -3.71
CA LEU A 7 -9.63 -17.82 -3.08
C LEU A 7 -9.42 -17.77 -1.56
N ALA A 8 -8.35 -17.14 -1.11
CA ALA A 8 -8.02 -16.97 0.30
C ALA A 8 -9.07 -16.11 1.03
N TYR A 9 -9.49 -14.98 0.45
CA TYR A 9 -10.61 -14.19 0.97
C TYR A 9 -11.93 -14.97 1.02
N ARG A 10 -12.17 -15.85 0.03
CA ARG A 10 -13.36 -16.72 0.01
C ARG A 10 -13.39 -17.71 1.18
N TRP A 11 -12.22 -18.19 1.62
CA TRP A 11 -12.07 -19.15 2.70
C TRP A 11 -11.76 -18.51 4.05
N GLY A 12 -11.65 -17.16 4.12
CA GLY A 12 -11.30 -16.46 5.36
C GLY A 12 -9.86 -16.70 5.83
N ILE A 13 -8.98 -17.17 4.94
CA ILE A 13 -7.57 -17.43 5.23
C ILE A 13 -6.76 -16.24 4.71
N THR A 14 -6.58 -15.23 5.58
CA THR A 14 -5.91 -13.97 5.25
C THR A 14 -4.72 -13.72 6.19
N PRO A 15 -3.65 -14.55 6.14
CA PRO A 15 -2.52 -14.44 7.06
C PRO A 15 -1.75 -13.11 6.92
N TRP A 16 -1.87 -12.43 5.79
CA TRP A 16 -1.31 -11.10 5.55
C TRP A 16 -2.02 -9.98 6.32
N GLU A 17 -3.31 -10.15 6.68
CA GLU A 17 -4.01 -9.17 7.52
C GLU A 17 -3.38 -9.06 8.91
N ARG A 18 -3.01 -10.20 9.52
CA ARG A 18 -2.24 -10.20 10.77
C ARG A 18 -0.85 -9.58 10.63
N ALA A 19 -0.22 -9.75 9.48
CA ALA A 19 1.04 -9.07 9.20
C ALA A 19 0.84 -7.55 9.07
N GLY A 20 -0.30 -7.09 8.52
CA GLY A 20 -0.70 -5.69 8.49
C GLY A 20 -0.91 -5.09 9.88
N GLU A 21 -1.59 -5.81 10.78
CA GLU A 21 -1.77 -5.37 12.18
C GLU A 21 -0.43 -5.21 12.92
N VAL A 22 0.51 -6.11 12.69
CA VAL A 22 1.87 -6.02 13.29
C VAL A 22 2.67 -4.86 12.67
N ALA A 23 2.52 -4.63 11.37
CA ALA A 23 3.15 -3.51 10.67
C ALA A 23 2.58 -2.15 11.10
N HIS A 24 1.40 -2.14 11.72
CA HIS A 24 0.66 -0.93 12.07
C HIS A 24 1.45 0.03 12.99
N ALA A 25 2.11 -0.45 14.04
CA ALA A 25 2.93 0.41 14.91
C ALA A 25 4.12 1.04 14.15
N GLY A 26 4.72 0.31 13.23
CA GLY A 26 5.77 0.82 12.33
C GLY A 26 5.20 1.86 11.36
N PHE A 27 4.05 1.59 10.78
CA PHE A 27 3.34 2.49 9.88
C PHE A 27 2.98 3.82 10.56
N SER A 28 2.35 3.78 11.75
CA SER A 28 1.96 5.00 12.45
C SER A 28 3.16 5.93 12.72
N ARG A 29 4.31 5.38 13.11
CA ARG A 29 5.55 6.17 13.29
C ARG A 29 6.05 6.80 11.98
N LEU A 30 5.97 6.05 10.87
CA LEU A 30 6.37 6.57 9.56
C LEU A 30 5.40 7.63 9.07
N LEU A 31 4.11 7.45 9.33
CA LEU A 31 3.08 8.43 9.02
C LEU A 31 3.22 9.70 9.87
N ASP A 32 3.56 9.59 11.17
CA ASP A 32 3.87 10.74 12.02
C ASP A 32 5.02 11.59 11.45
N ARG A 33 6.07 10.92 10.93
CA ARG A 33 7.17 11.61 10.25
C ARG A 33 6.71 12.30 8.97
N GLU A 34 5.90 11.62 8.16
CA GLU A 34 5.36 12.14 6.91
C GLU A 34 4.48 13.37 7.16
N GLU A 35 3.62 13.30 8.16
CA GLU A 35 2.72 14.38 8.56
C GLU A 35 3.47 15.55 9.20
N GLY A 36 4.55 15.28 9.94
CA GLY A 36 5.41 16.30 10.54
C GLY A 36 6.15 17.18 9.52
N GLU A 37 6.33 16.71 8.30
CA GLU A 37 6.91 17.47 7.19
C GLU A 37 5.87 18.28 6.39
N ARG A 38 4.59 18.26 6.79
CA ARG A 38 3.45 18.85 6.07
C ARG A 38 2.69 19.86 6.93
N SER A 39 1.94 20.71 6.26
CA SER A 39 0.96 21.59 6.90
C SER A 39 -0.45 21.06 6.67
N ARG A 40 -1.34 21.26 7.62
CA ARG A 40 -2.77 20.95 7.44
C ARG A 40 -3.46 21.99 6.55
N PRO A 41 -4.44 21.62 5.71
CA PRO A 41 -4.88 20.24 5.46
C PRO A 41 -3.81 19.43 4.72
N PHE A 42 -3.66 18.14 5.05
CA PHE A 42 -2.61 17.29 4.47
C PHE A 42 -2.81 17.00 2.99
N GLY A 43 -4.05 17.14 2.48
CA GLY A 43 -4.41 16.83 1.11
C GLY A 43 -4.99 15.42 0.96
N ARG A 44 -4.88 14.86 -0.25
CA ARG A 44 -5.47 13.57 -0.61
C ARG A 44 -4.47 12.43 -0.49
N ALA A 45 -4.90 11.33 0.13
CA ALA A 45 -4.12 10.09 0.24
C ALA A 45 -4.80 8.94 -0.50
N LEU A 46 -4.02 8.11 -1.20
CA LEU A 46 -4.49 6.88 -1.85
C LEU A 46 -3.81 5.66 -1.23
N ASP A 47 -4.62 4.75 -0.69
CA ASP A 47 -4.21 3.45 -0.13
C ASP A 47 -4.43 2.36 -1.19
N LEU A 48 -3.33 1.86 -1.75
CA LEU A 48 -3.28 0.91 -2.87
C LEU A 48 -3.37 -0.53 -2.34
N GLY A 49 -4.39 -1.26 -2.77
CA GLY A 49 -4.66 -2.60 -2.24
C GLY A 49 -5.08 -2.56 -0.77
N CYS A 50 -5.99 -1.64 -0.43
CA CYS A 50 -6.35 -1.31 0.95
C CYS A 50 -6.99 -2.46 1.76
N GLY A 51 -7.34 -3.57 1.12
CA GLY A 51 -7.98 -4.70 1.77
C GLY A 51 -9.25 -4.30 2.52
N ARG A 52 -9.27 -4.54 3.82
CA ARG A 52 -10.38 -4.17 4.70
C ARG A 52 -10.32 -2.72 5.22
N GLY A 53 -9.43 -1.89 4.68
CA GLY A 53 -9.40 -0.47 4.94
C GLY A 53 -8.74 -0.04 6.26
N LEU A 54 -7.98 -0.89 6.94
CA LEU A 54 -7.34 -0.58 8.22
C LEU A 54 -6.55 0.74 8.15
N HIS A 55 -5.66 0.86 7.18
CA HIS A 55 -4.83 2.05 7.01
C HIS A 55 -5.60 3.21 6.36
N THR A 56 -6.54 2.92 5.47
CA THR A 56 -7.41 3.95 4.88
C THR A 56 -8.21 4.70 5.94
N HIS A 57 -8.78 3.97 6.91
CA HIS A 57 -9.53 4.58 8.02
C HIS A 57 -8.60 5.39 8.93
N GLU A 58 -7.41 4.89 9.26
CA GLU A 58 -6.42 5.66 10.04
C GLU A 58 -6.03 6.96 9.32
N LEU A 59 -5.77 6.92 8.01
CA LEU A 59 -5.49 8.13 7.22
C LEU A 59 -6.63 9.15 7.33
N ALA A 60 -7.88 8.71 7.21
CA ALA A 60 -9.05 9.57 7.35
C ALA A 60 -9.17 10.18 8.76
N GLU A 61 -8.98 9.38 9.82
CA GLU A 61 -8.99 9.82 11.22
C GLU A 61 -7.90 10.85 11.51
N ARG A 62 -6.75 10.73 10.85
CA ARG A 62 -5.64 11.68 10.98
C ARG A 62 -5.85 12.96 10.19
N GLY A 63 -6.88 13.04 9.33
CA GLY A 63 -7.29 14.25 8.61
C GLY A 63 -6.84 14.33 7.16
N TRP A 64 -6.47 13.19 6.56
CA TRP A 64 -6.31 13.07 5.11
C TRP A 64 -7.67 12.93 4.43
N GLU A 65 -7.82 13.45 3.21
CA GLU A 65 -8.88 13.01 2.31
C GLU A 65 -8.50 11.63 1.76
N ALA A 66 -8.84 10.59 2.52
CA ALA A 66 -8.38 9.24 2.28
C ALA A 66 -9.27 8.50 1.27
N VAL A 67 -8.63 7.88 0.27
CA VAL A 67 -9.24 6.97 -0.69
C VAL A 67 -8.56 5.63 -0.57
N GLY A 68 -9.31 4.56 -0.36
CA GLY A 68 -8.82 3.19 -0.38
C GLY A 68 -9.31 2.46 -1.62
N LEU A 69 -8.41 1.79 -2.32
CA LEU A 69 -8.72 1.03 -3.52
C LEU A 69 -8.28 -0.41 -3.35
N ASP A 70 -9.18 -1.34 -3.65
CA ASP A 70 -8.88 -2.78 -3.70
C ASP A 70 -9.71 -3.44 -4.80
N ASN A 71 -9.14 -4.43 -5.48
CA ASN A 71 -9.82 -5.12 -6.57
C ASN A 71 -10.73 -6.28 -6.10
N ILE A 72 -10.79 -6.55 -4.80
CA ILE A 72 -11.65 -7.57 -4.18
C ILE A 72 -12.91 -6.89 -3.63
N PRO A 73 -14.09 -6.97 -4.30
CA PRO A 73 -15.31 -6.30 -3.84
C PRO A 73 -15.66 -6.64 -2.39
N ARG A 74 -15.45 -7.90 -1.99
CA ARG A 74 -15.74 -8.38 -0.64
C ARG A 74 -14.83 -7.76 0.44
N ALA A 75 -13.59 -7.39 0.08
CA ALA A 75 -12.70 -6.65 0.98
C ALA A 75 -13.23 -5.22 1.19
N ILE A 76 -13.62 -4.56 0.11
CA ILE A 76 -14.24 -3.22 0.15
C ILE A 76 -15.57 -3.22 0.93
N ASP A 77 -16.41 -4.23 0.73
CA ASP A 77 -17.66 -4.36 1.50
C ASP A 77 -17.38 -4.51 3.02
N ALA A 78 -16.37 -5.32 3.36
CA ALA A 78 -15.92 -5.47 4.74
C ALA A 78 -15.32 -4.16 5.30
N ALA A 79 -14.55 -3.42 4.50
CA ALA A 79 -14.02 -2.12 4.90
C ALA A 79 -15.14 -1.11 5.19
N LYS A 80 -16.16 -1.04 4.32
CA LYS A 80 -17.33 -0.17 4.51
C LYS A 80 -18.15 -0.52 5.75
N SER A 81 -18.09 -1.76 6.21
CA SER A 81 -18.83 -2.23 7.40
C SER A 81 -18.14 -1.94 8.73
N GLN A 82 -16.93 -1.39 8.75
CA GLN A 82 -16.16 -1.15 9.98
C GLN A 82 -16.59 0.11 10.78
N GLY A 83 -17.68 0.75 10.41
CA GLY A 83 -18.23 1.91 11.13
C GLY A 83 -18.22 3.18 10.32
N GLU A 84 -18.54 4.29 10.98
CA GLU A 84 -18.56 5.62 10.35
C GLU A 84 -17.13 6.11 10.10
N SER A 85 -16.80 6.37 8.84
CA SER A 85 -15.52 6.93 8.41
C SER A 85 -15.75 7.88 7.24
N THR A 86 -14.94 8.93 7.16
CA THR A 86 -14.93 9.87 6.03
C THR A 86 -14.13 9.32 4.83
N ALA A 87 -13.54 8.13 4.96
CA ALA A 87 -12.78 7.50 3.88
C ALA A 87 -13.68 7.12 2.70
N THR A 88 -13.19 7.32 1.50
CA THR A 88 -13.81 6.82 0.26
C THR A 88 -13.21 5.45 -0.08
N LEU A 89 -14.07 4.44 -0.25
CA LEU A 89 -13.64 3.07 -0.54
C LEU A 89 -14.15 2.62 -1.92
N VAL A 90 -13.23 2.24 -2.79
CA VAL A 90 -13.46 1.99 -4.23
C VAL A 90 -13.02 0.58 -4.61
N VAL A 91 -13.84 -0.11 -5.39
CA VAL A 91 -13.42 -1.34 -6.06
C VAL A 91 -12.70 -0.96 -7.35
N GLY A 92 -11.41 -1.32 -7.48
CA GLY A 92 -10.61 -1.00 -8.66
C GLY A 92 -9.30 -1.77 -8.69
N ASP A 93 -8.61 -1.73 -9.83
CA ASP A 93 -7.33 -2.39 -10.04
C ASP A 93 -6.20 -1.35 -9.94
N VAL A 94 -5.16 -1.63 -9.16
CA VAL A 94 -3.97 -0.75 -9.01
C VAL A 94 -3.22 -0.59 -10.33
N THR A 95 -3.43 -1.50 -11.28
CA THR A 95 -2.83 -1.44 -12.63
C THR A 95 -3.63 -0.55 -13.60
N ASP A 96 -4.81 -0.05 -13.18
CA ASP A 96 -5.68 0.85 -13.96
C ASP A 96 -6.26 1.96 -13.07
N LEU A 97 -5.39 2.76 -12.47
CA LEU A 97 -5.81 3.82 -11.55
C LEU A 97 -6.64 4.90 -12.23
N GLY A 98 -6.36 5.21 -13.50
CA GLY A 98 -7.10 6.24 -14.26
C GLY A 98 -8.56 5.91 -14.46
N GLY A 99 -8.92 4.63 -14.53
CA GLY A 99 -10.30 4.15 -14.59
C GLY A 99 -10.99 4.03 -13.22
N ALA A 100 -10.21 3.97 -12.14
CA ALA A 100 -10.71 3.65 -10.81
C ALA A 100 -10.89 4.87 -9.90
N VAL A 101 -9.97 5.84 -9.96
CA VAL A 101 -9.99 7.05 -9.12
C VAL A 101 -9.85 8.32 -9.95
N SER A 102 -10.30 9.46 -9.42
CA SER A 102 -10.21 10.74 -10.10
C SER A 102 -9.43 11.77 -9.29
N GLY A 103 -8.88 12.77 -9.98
CA GLY A 103 -8.09 13.84 -9.38
C GLY A 103 -6.66 13.41 -9.07
N THR A 104 -5.94 14.24 -8.32
CA THR A 104 -4.54 14.04 -7.97
C THR A 104 -4.36 13.82 -6.48
N PHE A 105 -3.25 13.19 -6.09
CA PHE A 105 -2.97 12.79 -4.71
C PHE A 105 -1.63 13.37 -4.24
N ASP A 106 -1.57 13.67 -2.94
CA ASP A 106 -0.41 14.22 -2.25
C ASP A 106 0.40 13.11 -1.55
N PHE A 107 -0.25 11.97 -1.26
CA PHE A 107 0.35 10.84 -0.56
C PHE A 107 -0.19 9.52 -1.11
N PHE A 108 0.69 8.53 -1.19
CA PHE A 108 0.36 7.16 -1.57
C PHE A 108 0.83 6.20 -0.47
N LEU A 109 0.01 5.20 -0.21
CA LEU A 109 0.34 4.11 0.69
C LEU A 109 0.19 2.78 -0.05
N ASP A 110 1.19 1.91 0.05
CA ASP A 110 1.11 0.51 -0.36
C ASP A 110 1.59 -0.37 0.78
N VAL A 111 0.70 -1.17 1.35
CA VAL A 111 1.06 -2.14 2.39
C VAL A 111 0.90 -3.55 1.86
N GLY A 112 1.86 -3.95 1.04
CA GLY A 112 1.95 -5.32 0.57
C GLY A 112 1.21 -5.64 -0.73
N CYS A 113 0.83 -4.64 -1.53
CA CYS A 113 0.26 -4.84 -2.86
C CYS A 113 1.37 -5.06 -3.90
N PHE A 114 2.27 -4.11 -4.05
CA PHE A 114 3.34 -4.08 -5.06
C PHE A 114 4.16 -5.37 -5.12
N HIS A 115 4.57 -5.93 -3.99
CA HIS A 115 5.40 -7.14 -3.96
C HIS A 115 4.66 -8.42 -4.40
N GLY A 116 3.33 -8.38 -4.49
CA GLY A 116 2.48 -9.45 -5.01
C GLY A 116 2.24 -9.39 -6.52
N LEU A 117 2.66 -8.30 -7.16
CA LEU A 117 2.49 -8.05 -8.59
C LEU A 117 3.67 -8.64 -9.40
N ASP A 118 3.41 -9.02 -10.64
CA ASP A 118 4.47 -9.31 -11.61
C ASP A 118 5.11 -8.01 -12.13
N ARG A 119 6.18 -8.12 -12.91
CA ARG A 119 6.94 -6.97 -13.39
C ARG A 119 6.08 -5.98 -14.19
N ASP A 120 5.27 -6.48 -15.12
CA ASP A 120 4.46 -5.61 -15.98
C ASP A 120 3.36 -4.90 -15.17
N GLN A 121 2.78 -5.59 -14.19
CA GLN A 121 1.81 -5.03 -13.26
C GLN A 121 2.43 -3.95 -12.36
N ARG A 122 3.67 -4.15 -11.88
CA ARG A 122 4.42 -3.14 -11.10
C ARG A 122 4.66 -1.88 -11.89
N LEU A 123 5.06 -2.02 -13.16
CA LEU A 123 5.24 -0.88 -14.06
C LEU A 123 3.92 -0.15 -14.34
N ALA A 124 2.82 -0.88 -14.51
CA ALA A 124 1.50 -0.29 -14.71
C ALA A 124 1.00 0.45 -13.47
N GLU A 125 1.16 -0.12 -12.26
CA GLU A 125 0.85 0.55 -10.98
C GLU A 125 1.67 1.83 -10.83
N ALA A 126 2.99 1.75 -11.00
CA ALA A 126 3.88 2.91 -10.86
C ALA A 126 3.58 4.01 -11.87
N SER A 127 3.27 3.65 -13.12
CA SER A 127 2.83 4.58 -14.15
C SER A 127 1.51 5.26 -13.77
N GLY A 128 0.54 4.49 -13.27
CA GLY A 128 -0.75 5.01 -12.80
C GLY A 128 -0.59 5.96 -11.62
N VAL A 129 0.20 5.56 -10.60
CA VAL A 129 0.54 6.39 -9.44
C VAL A 129 1.20 7.70 -9.88
N THR A 130 2.19 7.64 -10.77
CA THR A 130 2.90 8.80 -11.27
C THR A 130 1.96 9.76 -12.02
N ALA A 131 1.03 9.23 -12.82
CA ALA A 131 0.08 10.04 -13.59
C ALA A 131 -0.89 10.85 -12.72
N ILE A 132 -1.20 10.37 -11.51
CA ILE A 132 -2.12 11.03 -10.57
C ILE A 132 -1.41 11.65 -9.36
N ALA A 133 -0.07 11.60 -9.32
CA ALA A 133 0.71 12.24 -8.26
C ALA A 133 0.80 13.75 -8.48
N ARG A 134 0.67 14.52 -7.40
CA ARG A 134 1.06 15.92 -7.41
C ARG A 134 2.58 16.05 -7.38
N ALA A 135 3.11 17.13 -7.89
CA ALA A 135 4.53 17.44 -7.76
C ALA A 135 4.95 17.41 -6.28
N GLY A 136 5.98 16.63 -5.97
CA GLY A 136 6.44 16.43 -4.59
C GLY A 136 5.58 15.50 -3.74
N ALA A 137 4.59 14.82 -4.32
CA ALA A 137 3.85 13.78 -3.62
C ALA A 137 4.80 12.71 -3.08
N THR A 138 4.46 12.11 -1.95
CA THR A 138 5.28 11.05 -1.34
C THR A 138 4.53 9.71 -1.32
N MET A 139 5.29 8.65 -1.18
CA MET A 139 4.77 7.29 -1.04
C MET A 139 5.49 6.55 0.09
N LEU A 140 4.72 5.85 0.92
CA LEU A 140 5.22 4.81 1.81
C LEU A 140 4.80 3.46 1.26
N MET A 141 5.77 2.58 1.03
CA MET A 141 5.54 1.23 0.52
C MET A 141 6.17 0.21 1.46
N LEU A 142 5.39 -0.80 1.88
CA LEU A 142 5.89 -1.99 2.56
C LEU A 142 5.98 -3.15 1.57
N ALA A 143 7.17 -3.65 1.31
CA ALA A 143 7.35 -4.79 0.44
C ALA A 143 8.20 -5.89 1.08
N PHE A 144 7.81 -7.15 0.87
CA PHE A 144 8.66 -8.31 1.16
C PHE A 144 9.85 -8.35 0.21
N GLN A 145 11.01 -8.74 0.71
CA GLN A 145 12.14 -9.04 -0.15
C GLN A 145 11.91 -10.33 -0.95
N PRO A 146 12.57 -10.50 -2.10
CA PRO A 146 12.43 -11.71 -2.92
C PRO A 146 12.59 -12.98 -2.09
N THR A 147 11.65 -13.90 -2.25
CA THR A 147 11.60 -15.14 -1.47
C THR A 147 11.08 -16.30 -2.32
N ALA A 148 11.61 -17.48 -2.06
CA ALA A 148 11.13 -18.74 -2.62
C ALA A 148 10.23 -19.52 -1.64
N ILE A 149 9.71 -18.88 -0.58
CA ILE A 149 8.85 -19.55 0.40
C ILE A 149 7.52 -19.89 -0.29
N PRO A 150 7.10 -21.17 -0.31
CA PRO A 150 5.83 -21.56 -0.91
C PRO A 150 4.65 -20.81 -0.30
N LEU A 151 3.67 -20.42 -1.12
CA LEU A 151 2.45 -19.72 -0.74
C LEU A 151 2.65 -18.27 -0.21
N VAL A 152 3.87 -17.76 -0.25
CA VAL A 152 4.17 -16.35 0.03
C VAL A 152 4.38 -15.64 -1.31
N PRO A 153 3.92 -14.40 -1.49
CA PRO A 153 4.21 -13.60 -2.67
C PRO A 153 5.71 -13.55 -2.98
N GLY A 154 6.07 -13.49 -4.26
CA GLY A 154 7.47 -13.57 -4.71
C GLY A 154 8.40 -12.50 -4.15
N GLY A 155 7.83 -11.42 -3.63
CA GLY A 155 8.59 -10.29 -3.11
C GLY A 155 9.04 -9.32 -4.20
N ALA A 156 9.58 -8.17 -3.78
CA ALA A 156 10.18 -7.16 -4.64
C ALA A 156 11.50 -6.69 -4.00
N ALA A 157 12.57 -6.70 -4.78
CA ALA A 157 13.84 -6.11 -4.35
C ALA A 157 13.78 -4.58 -4.45
N GLN A 158 14.71 -3.89 -3.78
CA GLN A 158 14.84 -2.45 -3.94
C GLN A 158 15.00 -2.05 -5.41
N ALA A 159 15.76 -2.80 -6.20
CA ALA A 159 15.95 -2.53 -7.62
C ALA A 159 14.62 -2.60 -8.42
N ASP A 160 13.69 -3.46 -8.04
CA ASP A 160 12.36 -3.55 -8.68
C ASP A 160 11.52 -2.28 -8.38
N VAL A 161 11.66 -1.73 -7.16
CA VAL A 161 10.98 -0.48 -6.76
C VAL A 161 11.59 0.70 -7.51
N GLU A 162 12.93 0.79 -7.58
CA GLU A 162 13.65 1.86 -8.30
C GLU A 162 13.40 1.80 -9.81
N GLU A 163 13.29 0.61 -10.39
CA GLU A 163 12.94 0.43 -11.80
C GLU A 163 11.51 0.92 -12.09
N ALA A 164 10.55 0.52 -11.26
CA ALA A 164 9.14 0.87 -11.48
C ALA A 164 8.90 2.38 -11.27
N PHE A 165 9.53 2.97 -10.26
CA PHE A 165 9.40 4.37 -9.89
C PHE A 165 10.62 5.20 -10.30
N ASP A 166 11.13 5.05 -11.53
CA ASP A 166 12.34 5.73 -12.04
C ASP A 166 12.22 7.27 -12.03
N GLY A 167 11.00 7.80 -12.17
CA GLY A 167 10.68 9.23 -12.03
C GLY A 167 10.62 9.75 -10.59
N TRP A 168 10.82 8.88 -9.58
CA TRP A 168 10.74 9.22 -8.17
C TRP A 168 12.12 9.20 -7.51
N GLU A 169 12.26 9.92 -6.40
CA GLU A 169 13.44 9.89 -5.54
C GLU A 169 13.20 8.91 -4.39
N LEU A 170 14.10 7.94 -4.22
CA LEU A 170 14.08 7.07 -3.04
C LEU A 170 14.70 7.81 -1.85
N LEU A 171 13.87 8.19 -0.88
CA LEU A 171 14.28 8.99 0.29
C LEU A 171 14.86 8.13 1.39
N SER A 172 14.27 6.96 1.66
CA SER A 172 14.77 6.01 2.67
C SER A 172 14.31 4.59 2.40
N VAL A 173 15.10 3.64 2.91
CA VAL A 173 14.74 2.22 3.03
C VAL A 173 14.99 1.80 4.47
N GLU A 174 13.98 1.27 5.14
CA GLU A 174 14.06 0.89 6.55
C GLU A 174 13.47 -0.52 6.75
N PRO A 175 14.12 -1.39 7.54
CA PRO A 175 13.57 -2.70 7.87
C PRO A 175 12.25 -2.53 8.64
N ALA A 176 11.24 -3.31 8.28
CA ALA A 176 9.99 -3.34 9.03
C ALA A 176 10.12 -4.21 10.28
N ASP A 177 9.39 -3.84 11.33
CA ASP A 177 9.29 -4.69 12.51
C ASP A 177 8.55 -6.00 12.17
N THR A 178 9.16 -7.12 12.49
CA THR A 178 8.62 -8.45 12.27
C THR A 178 8.28 -9.19 13.56
N SER A 179 8.34 -8.53 14.72
CA SER A 179 8.26 -9.17 16.05
C SER A 179 6.98 -10.00 16.23
N GLY A 180 5.83 -9.53 15.75
CA GLY A 180 4.55 -10.22 15.80
C GLY A 180 4.20 -11.09 14.59
N MET A 181 5.05 -11.12 13.55
CA MET A 181 4.77 -11.89 12.33
C MET A 181 4.90 -13.40 12.55
N PRO A 182 4.10 -14.24 11.85
CA PRO A 182 4.31 -15.67 11.78
C PRO A 182 5.72 -16.02 11.24
N GLY A 183 6.32 -17.10 11.76
CA GLY A 183 7.70 -17.47 11.46
C GLY A 183 8.11 -17.48 9.98
N PRO A 184 7.31 -18.06 9.06
CA PRO A 184 7.62 -18.02 7.63
C PRO A 184 7.67 -16.58 7.08
N LEU A 185 6.77 -15.69 7.52
CA LEU A 185 6.73 -14.30 7.06
C LEU A 185 7.88 -13.44 7.61
N LYS A 186 8.45 -13.77 8.77
CA LYS A 186 9.67 -13.11 9.27
C LYS A 186 10.85 -13.26 8.31
N ARG A 187 10.91 -14.40 7.59
CA ARG A 187 11.99 -14.69 6.63
C ARG A 187 11.88 -13.89 5.33
N THR A 188 10.77 -13.20 5.11
CA THR A 188 10.61 -12.34 3.93
C THR A 188 11.33 -11.01 4.06
N SER A 189 11.88 -10.69 5.25
CA SER A 189 12.66 -9.47 5.51
C SER A 189 11.98 -8.22 4.94
N PRO A 190 10.74 -7.90 5.34
CA PRO A 190 10.00 -6.79 4.78
C PRO A 190 10.73 -5.47 5.00
N GLN A 191 10.63 -4.57 4.01
CA GLN A 191 11.24 -3.25 4.03
C GLN A 191 10.17 -2.19 3.79
N TRP A 192 10.30 -1.07 4.49
CA TRP A 192 9.61 0.17 4.19
C TRP A 192 10.46 1.01 3.24
N TYR A 193 9.85 1.42 2.14
CA TYR A 193 10.41 2.36 1.18
C TYR A 193 9.66 3.68 1.30
N ARG A 194 10.37 4.79 1.34
CA ARG A 194 9.81 6.13 1.24
C ARG A 194 10.30 6.77 -0.05
N LEU A 195 9.36 7.16 -0.91
CA LEU A 195 9.65 7.77 -2.20
C LEU A 195 9.03 9.16 -2.29
N ARG A 196 9.56 10.01 -3.18
CA ARG A 196 9.02 11.32 -3.52
C ARG A 196 8.97 11.49 -5.04
N ALA A 197 7.82 11.91 -5.58
CA ALA A 197 7.67 12.28 -6.97
C ALA A 197 8.57 13.49 -7.28
N ARG A 198 9.39 13.39 -8.32
CA ARG A 198 10.18 14.53 -8.80
C ARG A 198 9.24 15.57 -9.43
N ALA A 199 9.65 16.86 -9.34
CA ALA A 199 8.91 17.96 -9.92
C ALA A 199 8.96 17.97 -11.45
#